data_79e7554e9de65c70fd0783ce0f73c6c4
#
_entry.id   79e7554e9de65c70fd0783ce0f73c6c4
#
_cell.length_a   1.000
_cell.length_b   1.000
_cell.length_c   1.000
_cell.angle_alpha   90.00
_cell.angle_beta   90.00
_cell.angle_gamma   90.00
#
_symmetry.space_group_name_H-M   'P 1'
#
loop_
_entity.id
_entity.type
_entity.pdbx_description
1 polymer ?
#
loop_
_entity_poly.entity_id
_entity_poly.type
_entity_poly.pdbx_seq_one_letter_code
_entity_poly.pdbx_strand_id
1 'polypeptide(L)'
;MRERNEFTFFYMKKYILDLTVTENTRLHANYVLIKLTQEAPLPEMLPGQFAEIRVDGSPTTFLRRPISINYVDREKNEVWFLVQLVGDGTRKLATVQKGDTVNVVLPLCLLYTS
;
A
#
# COMPACT_ATOMS: atom_id res chain seq x y z
N MET A 1 -25.77 19.65 3.04
CA MET A 1 -25.34 19.21 4.22
C MET A 1 -25.23 17.77 4.35
N ARG A 2 -26.27 17.06 4.09
CA ARG A 2 -26.21 15.67 4.17
C ARG A 2 -25.26 15.06 3.22
N GLU A 3 -25.17 15.54 2.01
CA GLU A 3 -24.23 15.02 1.07
C GLU A 3 -22.82 15.22 1.55
N ARG A 4 -22.56 16.34 2.15
CA ARG A 4 -21.24 16.61 2.61
C ARG A 4 -20.84 15.65 3.72
N ASN A 5 -21.78 15.31 4.60
CA ASN A 5 -21.50 14.39 5.67
C ASN A 5 -21.25 12.99 5.13
N GLU A 6 -22.03 12.57 4.17
CA GLU A 6 -21.86 11.27 3.57
C GLU A 6 -20.53 11.18 2.88
N PHE A 7 -20.15 12.24 2.20
CA PHE A 7 -18.92 12.29 1.49
C PHE A 7 -17.75 12.14 2.44
N THR A 8 -17.76 12.88 3.54
CA THR A 8 -16.72 12.78 4.53
C THR A 8 -16.62 11.40 5.11
N PHE A 9 -17.77 10.80 5.41
CA PHE A 9 -17.78 9.47 5.96
C PHE A 9 -17.15 8.48 5.00
N PHE A 10 -17.43 8.61 3.71
CA PHE A 10 -16.89 7.74 2.70
C PHE A 10 -15.36 7.78 2.72
N TYR A 11 -14.79 8.95 2.86
CA TYR A 11 -13.33 9.07 2.83
C TYR A 11 -12.67 8.59 4.10
N MET A 12 -13.43 8.31 5.14
CA MET A 12 -12.85 7.77 6.34
C MET A 12 -12.81 6.26 6.34
N LYS A 13 -13.39 5.64 5.33
CA LYS A 13 -13.39 4.19 5.26
C LYS A 13 -12.03 3.68 4.83
N LYS A 14 -11.45 2.84 5.65
CA LYS A 14 -10.16 2.23 5.33
C LYS A 14 -10.06 0.86 5.98
N TYR A 15 -9.10 0.09 5.52
CA TYR A 15 -8.92 -1.28 5.92
C TYR A 15 -7.49 -1.50 6.40
N ILE A 16 -7.33 -2.35 7.39
CA ILE A 16 -6.02 -2.78 7.87
C ILE A 16 -5.91 -4.23 7.50
N LEU A 17 -4.98 -4.57 6.61
CA LEU A 17 -4.90 -5.89 6.03
C LEU A 17 -3.49 -6.45 6.13
N ASP A 18 -3.40 -7.77 6.31
CA ASP A 18 -2.13 -8.48 6.18
C ASP A 18 -2.11 -9.08 4.80
N LEU A 19 -1.25 -8.56 3.94
CA LEU A 19 -1.17 -8.99 2.55
C LEU A 19 0.08 -9.81 2.34
N THR A 20 0.02 -10.72 1.37
CA THR A 20 1.12 -11.61 1.05
C THR A 20 1.85 -11.10 -0.18
N VAL A 21 3.16 -11.07 -0.13
CA VAL A 21 3.98 -10.66 -1.27
C VAL A 21 3.94 -11.74 -2.33
N THR A 22 3.50 -11.37 -3.53
CA THR A 22 3.52 -12.30 -4.68
C THR A 22 4.75 -12.08 -5.54
N GLU A 23 5.31 -10.87 -5.51
CA GLU A 23 6.46 -10.57 -6.34
C GLU A 23 7.18 -9.36 -5.79
N ASN A 24 8.51 -9.36 -5.88
CA ASN A 24 9.34 -8.21 -5.59
C ASN A 24 10.38 -8.13 -6.69
N THR A 25 10.26 -7.13 -7.54
CA THR A 25 11.12 -6.99 -8.71
C THR A 25 11.85 -5.67 -8.65
N ARG A 26 13.17 -5.73 -8.75
CA ARG A 26 13.96 -4.50 -8.82
C ARG A 26 13.89 -3.99 -10.25
N LEU A 27 13.36 -2.79 -10.41
CA LEU A 27 13.22 -2.18 -11.73
C LEU A 27 14.41 -1.30 -12.06
N HIS A 28 15.04 -0.75 -11.02
CA HIS A 28 16.09 0.23 -11.21
C HIS A 28 16.90 0.24 -9.91
N ALA A 29 18.04 0.91 -9.91
CA ALA A 29 18.88 0.97 -8.73
C ALA A 29 18.11 1.49 -7.51
N ASN A 30 17.16 2.40 -7.73
CA ASN A 30 16.46 3.07 -6.65
C ASN A 30 14.98 2.73 -6.58
N TYR A 31 14.50 1.73 -7.32
CA TYR A 31 13.08 1.40 -7.35
C TYR A 31 12.86 -0.10 -7.32
N VAL A 32 11.86 -0.52 -6.54
CA VAL A 32 11.38 -1.91 -6.60
C VAL A 32 9.86 -1.88 -6.79
N LEU A 33 9.36 -2.90 -7.45
CA LEU A 33 7.92 -3.10 -7.62
C LEU A 33 7.53 -4.27 -6.73
N ILE A 34 6.62 -4.02 -5.79
CA ILE A 34 6.16 -5.04 -4.86
C ILE A 34 4.68 -5.28 -5.13
N LYS A 35 4.32 -6.55 -5.36
CA LYS A 35 2.93 -6.95 -5.60
C LYS A 35 2.43 -7.74 -4.41
N LEU A 36 1.25 -7.39 -3.93
CA LEU A 36 0.66 -7.97 -2.73
C LEU A 36 -0.74 -8.47 -3.01
N THR A 37 -1.14 -9.54 -2.33
CA THR A 37 -2.46 -10.13 -2.50
C THR A 37 -3.00 -10.65 -1.18
N GLN A 38 -4.27 -11.07 -1.19
CA GLN A 38 -4.87 -11.83 -0.10
C GLN A 38 -5.91 -12.76 -0.71
N GLU A 39 -6.43 -13.70 0.11
CA GLU A 39 -7.43 -14.63 -0.39
C GLU A 39 -8.76 -13.94 -0.66
N ALA A 40 -9.18 -13.08 0.25
CA ALA A 40 -10.42 -12.35 0.06
C ALA A 40 -10.22 -11.27 -0.99
N PRO A 41 -11.29 -10.80 -1.66
CA PRO A 41 -11.13 -9.70 -2.60
C PRO A 41 -10.56 -8.48 -1.92
N LEU A 42 -9.68 -7.79 -2.63
CA LEU A 42 -9.13 -6.53 -2.14
C LEU A 42 -10.22 -5.46 -2.16
N PRO A 43 -10.16 -4.48 -1.25
CA PRO A 43 -11.16 -3.40 -1.25
C PRO A 43 -11.07 -2.56 -2.51
N GLU A 44 -12.09 -1.77 -2.73
CA GLU A 44 -12.09 -0.81 -3.83
C GLU A 44 -10.98 0.20 -3.62
N MET A 45 -10.17 0.39 -4.64
CA MET A 45 -9.09 1.35 -4.58
C MET A 45 -8.67 1.69 -6.00
N LEU A 46 -8.01 2.83 -6.16
CA LEU A 46 -7.61 3.35 -7.46
C LEU A 46 -6.14 3.69 -7.44
N PRO A 47 -5.46 3.57 -8.58
CA PRO A 47 -4.09 4.08 -8.70
C PRO A 47 -4.07 5.55 -8.32
N GLY A 48 -3.01 5.97 -7.64
CA GLY A 48 -2.89 7.34 -7.19
C GLY A 48 -3.35 7.53 -5.75
N GLN A 49 -4.22 6.69 -5.24
CA GLN A 49 -4.44 6.64 -3.81
C GLN A 49 -3.20 6.06 -3.17
N PHE A 50 -3.06 6.17 -1.86
CA PHE A 50 -1.87 5.62 -1.24
C PHE A 50 -2.25 4.78 -0.03
N ALA A 51 -1.27 4.00 0.43
CA ALA A 51 -1.40 3.13 1.57
C ALA A 51 -0.33 3.47 2.57
N GLU A 52 -0.59 3.12 3.84
CA GLU A 52 0.42 3.24 4.88
C GLU A 52 0.92 1.83 5.17
N ILE A 53 2.17 1.58 4.87
CA ILE A 53 2.75 0.24 4.97
C ILE A 53 3.63 0.15 6.20
N ARG A 54 3.40 -0.86 7.02
CA ARG A 54 4.22 -1.08 8.21
C ARG A 54 5.54 -1.74 7.80
N VAL A 55 6.63 -1.20 8.31
CA VAL A 55 7.96 -1.73 8.01
C VAL A 55 8.40 -2.56 9.21
N ASP A 56 8.35 -3.88 9.07
CA ASP A 56 8.66 -4.78 10.16
C ASP A 56 10.16 -5.03 10.22
N GLY A 57 10.66 -5.17 11.43
CA GLY A 57 12.06 -5.55 11.62
C GLY A 57 13.06 -4.42 11.46
N SER A 58 12.59 -3.18 11.35
CA SER A 58 13.50 -2.05 11.23
C SER A 58 13.74 -1.43 12.60
N PRO A 59 14.99 -1.33 13.03
CA PRO A 59 15.27 -0.70 14.34
C PRO A 59 15.09 0.81 14.32
N THR A 60 15.04 1.43 13.14
CA THR A 60 14.98 2.88 13.02
C THR A 60 13.68 3.41 12.45
N THR A 61 12.79 2.54 11.96
CA THR A 61 11.53 2.98 11.35
C THR A 61 10.37 2.53 12.22
N PHE A 62 9.76 3.49 12.93
CA PHE A 62 8.65 3.19 13.83
C PHE A 62 7.30 3.56 13.26
N LEU A 63 7.27 4.46 12.30
CA LEU A 63 6.02 4.89 11.68
C LEU A 63 5.84 4.19 10.34
N ARG A 64 4.57 4.02 9.97
CA ARG A 64 4.27 3.45 8.66
C ARG A 64 4.76 4.38 7.57
N ARG A 65 5.06 3.80 6.41
CA ARG A 65 5.51 4.59 5.27
C ARG A 65 4.37 4.75 4.27
N PRO A 66 4.10 5.99 3.81
CA PRO A 66 3.07 6.20 2.80
C PRO A 66 3.61 5.86 1.42
N ILE A 67 2.96 4.94 0.75
CA ILE A 67 3.38 4.49 -0.59
C ILE A 67 2.16 4.58 -1.49
N SER A 68 2.34 5.18 -2.67
CA SER A 68 1.24 5.30 -3.63
C SER A 68 0.92 3.96 -4.28
N ILE A 69 -0.37 3.74 -4.50
CA ILE A 69 -0.82 2.56 -5.24
C ILE A 69 -0.47 2.78 -6.70
N ASN A 70 0.33 1.88 -7.27
CA ASN A 70 0.77 1.97 -8.64
C ASN A 70 -0.25 1.37 -9.59
N TYR A 71 -0.82 0.22 -9.22
CA TYR A 71 -1.74 -0.48 -10.10
C TYR A 71 -2.56 -1.48 -9.27
N VAL A 72 -3.76 -1.76 -9.72
CA VAL A 72 -4.63 -2.75 -9.07
C VAL A 72 -5.04 -3.75 -10.14
N ASP A 73 -4.62 -5.00 -9.98
CA ASP A 73 -4.93 -6.05 -10.92
C ASP A 73 -6.10 -6.85 -10.35
N ARG A 74 -7.30 -6.57 -10.84
CA ARG A 74 -8.51 -7.19 -10.31
C ARG A 74 -8.60 -8.69 -10.63
N GLU A 75 -8.04 -9.09 -11.76
CA GLU A 75 -8.09 -10.50 -12.13
C GLU A 75 -7.25 -11.36 -11.21
N LYS A 76 -6.07 -10.85 -10.86
CA LYS A 76 -5.17 -11.57 -9.97
C LYS A 76 -5.36 -11.20 -8.51
N ASN A 77 -6.23 -10.25 -8.23
CA ASN A 77 -6.47 -9.75 -6.88
C ASN A 77 -5.17 -9.26 -6.26
N GLU A 78 -4.45 -8.40 -6.99
CA GLU A 78 -3.16 -7.88 -6.54
C GLU A 78 -3.19 -6.36 -6.50
N VAL A 79 -2.46 -5.81 -5.54
CA VAL A 79 -2.17 -4.38 -5.51
C VAL A 79 -0.67 -4.22 -5.63
N TRP A 80 -0.24 -3.27 -6.47
CA TRP A 80 1.16 -3.07 -6.80
C TRP A 80 1.64 -1.75 -6.22
N PHE A 81 2.81 -1.78 -5.61
CA PHE A 81 3.45 -0.60 -5.05
C PHE A 81 4.82 -0.42 -5.67
N LEU A 82 5.05 0.79 -6.20
CA LEU A 82 6.36 1.15 -6.71
C LEU A 82 7.08 1.90 -5.59
N VAL A 83 8.12 1.29 -5.04
CA VAL A 83 8.79 1.82 -3.85
C VAL A 83 10.12 2.43 -4.25
N GLN A 84 10.26 3.72 -3.98
CA GLN A 84 11.52 4.41 -4.21
C GLN A 84 12.39 4.28 -2.95
N LEU A 85 13.65 3.88 -3.14
CA LEU A 85 14.55 3.62 -2.03
C LEU A 85 15.20 4.91 -1.59
N VAL A 86 14.48 5.68 -0.76
CA VAL A 86 14.94 7.01 -0.36
C VAL A 86 15.36 7.11 1.10
N GLY A 87 15.11 6.07 1.90
CA GLY A 87 15.46 6.11 3.32
C GLY A 87 15.49 4.72 3.90
N ASP A 88 15.78 4.65 5.21
CA ASP A 88 15.90 3.35 5.88
C ASP A 88 14.62 2.54 5.80
N GLY A 89 13.49 3.20 5.96
CA GLY A 89 12.20 2.49 5.94
C GLY A 89 11.93 1.87 4.61
N THR A 90 12.13 2.61 3.51
CA THR A 90 11.85 2.07 2.18
C THR A 90 12.88 1.03 1.79
N ARG A 91 14.13 1.18 2.22
CA ARG A 91 15.13 0.16 1.96
C ARG A 91 14.81 -1.13 2.68
N LYS A 92 14.35 -1.03 3.93
CA LYS A 92 13.96 -2.23 4.67
C LYS A 92 12.73 -2.87 4.04
N LEU A 93 11.74 -2.06 3.68
CA LEU A 93 10.53 -2.57 3.03
C LEU A 93 10.89 -3.32 1.75
N ALA A 94 11.87 -2.83 1.01
CA ALA A 94 12.25 -3.44 -0.26
C ALA A 94 12.91 -4.80 -0.11
N THR A 95 13.19 -5.25 1.10
CA THR A 95 13.79 -6.58 1.32
C THR A 95 12.76 -7.69 1.44
N VAL A 96 11.47 -7.38 1.40
CA VAL A 96 10.45 -8.43 1.51
C VAL A 96 10.55 -9.37 0.33
N GLN A 97 10.20 -10.63 0.57
CA GLN A 97 10.31 -11.66 -0.43
C GLN A 97 8.96 -12.32 -0.65
N LYS A 98 8.82 -12.99 -1.77
CA LYS A 98 7.61 -13.71 -2.09
C LYS A 98 7.24 -14.61 -0.92
N GLY A 99 5.99 -14.53 -0.50
CA GLY A 99 5.48 -15.30 0.64
C GLY A 99 5.50 -14.55 1.95
N ASP A 100 6.22 -13.44 2.03
CA ASP A 100 6.22 -12.65 3.26
C ASP A 100 4.88 -11.93 3.43
N THR A 101 4.57 -11.60 4.68
CA THR A 101 3.35 -10.88 5.02
C THR A 101 3.69 -9.43 5.32
N VAL A 102 2.90 -8.52 4.77
CA VAL A 102 3.08 -7.08 4.96
C VAL A 102 1.77 -6.50 5.43
N ASN A 103 1.80 -5.76 6.53
CA ASN A 103 0.61 -5.14 7.09
C ASN A 103 0.41 -3.76 6.47
N VAL A 104 -0.77 -3.52 5.93
CA VAL A 104 -1.05 -2.35 5.11
C VAL A 104 -2.38 -1.74 5.53
N VAL A 105 -2.40 -0.41 5.64
CA VAL A 105 -3.64 0.35 5.82
C VAL A 105 -3.97 0.98 4.49
N LEU A 106 -5.13 0.62 3.92
CA LEU A 106 -5.51 1.15 2.61
C LEU A 106 -7.02 1.14 2.42
N PRO A 107 -7.50 1.87 1.44
CA PRO A 107 -6.81 2.96 0.74
C PRO A 107 -6.93 4.24 1.53
N LEU A 108 -5.95 5.11 1.36
CA LEU A 108 -6.04 6.46 1.91
C LEU A 108 -6.24 7.39 0.73
N CYS A 109 -7.34 8.12 0.76
CA CYS A 109 -7.73 8.92 -0.38
C CYS A 109 -7.47 10.38 -0.11
N LEU A 110 -6.75 11.03 -1.03
CA LEU A 110 -6.45 12.44 -0.90
C LEU A 110 -7.40 13.32 -1.67
N LEU A 111 -8.31 12.71 -2.43
CA LEU A 111 -9.07 13.48 -3.40
C LEU A 111 -10.21 14.28 -2.84
N TYR A 112 -10.60 13.97 -1.63
CA TYR A 112 -11.79 14.59 -1.12
C TYR A 112 -11.54 15.98 -0.58
N THR A 113 -10.34 16.45 -0.66
CA THR A 113 -10.00 17.72 -0.09
C THR A 113 -10.76 18.87 -0.72
N SER A 114 -11.34 18.68 -1.87
CA SER A 114 -12.08 19.77 -2.49
C SER A 114 -13.52 19.83 -2.03
#